data_93e71a2ffc11bd4f1d64e5717154d784
#
_entry.id   93e71a2ffc11bd4f1d64e5717154d784
#
_cell.length_a   1.000
_cell.length_b   1.000
_cell.length_c   1.000
_cell.angle_alpha   90.00
_cell.angle_beta   90.00
_cell.angle_gamma   90.00
#
_symmetry.space_group_name_H-M   'P 1'
#
loop_
_entity.id
_entity.type
_entity.pdbx_description
1 polymer ?
#
loop_
_entity_poly.entity_id
_entity_poly.type
_entity_poly.pdbx_seq_one_letter_code
_entity_poly.pdbx_strand_id
1 'polypeptide(L)'
;MPAYKSSIFDLLNKDNLAIPDYQRPYKWTKRNIEDLLTDISKAIEEGQKFGESYKYRIGTILIHNSQDGNLYIVDGQQRIISIALVCLYLLPSFHSDLTDHYFSDDVSKQNIRDNYMFIRQWFTLQSDDEKKRFLDALKDIIEV
;
A
#
# COMPACT_ATOMS: atom_id res chain seq x y z
N MET A 1 -7.58 -5.84 -22.52
CA MET A 1 -6.81 -4.93 -21.65
C MET A 1 -5.46 -5.55 -21.31
N PRO A 2 -4.36 -4.85 -21.58
CA PRO A 2 -3.07 -5.37 -21.18
C PRO A 2 -2.93 -5.38 -19.65
N ALA A 3 -2.24 -6.37 -19.15
CA ALA A 3 -1.90 -6.46 -17.74
C ALA A 3 -0.41 -6.18 -17.56
N TYR A 4 -0.08 -5.38 -16.57
CA TYR A 4 1.28 -5.03 -16.26
C TYR A 4 1.64 -5.45 -14.84
N LYS A 5 2.90 -5.81 -14.65
CA LYS A 5 3.45 -6.03 -13.32
C LYS A 5 4.18 -4.78 -12.89
N SER A 6 4.01 -4.41 -11.63
CA SER A 6 4.67 -3.25 -11.05
C SER A 6 4.97 -3.53 -9.60
N SER A 7 6.08 -2.99 -9.07
CA SER A 7 6.23 -2.98 -7.63
C SER A 7 5.13 -2.09 -7.04
N ILE A 8 4.76 -2.38 -5.80
CA ILE A 8 3.72 -1.59 -5.14
C ILE A 8 4.17 -0.14 -4.96
N PHE A 9 5.45 0.07 -4.68
CA PHE A 9 6.01 1.40 -4.50
C PHE A 9 5.94 2.22 -5.79
N ASP A 10 6.28 1.62 -6.94
CA ASP A 10 6.20 2.29 -8.22
C ASP A 10 4.77 2.66 -8.58
N LEU A 11 3.81 1.79 -8.28
CA LEU A 11 2.40 2.09 -8.50
C LEU A 11 1.98 3.32 -7.69
N LEU A 12 2.35 3.37 -6.41
CA LEU A 12 1.97 4.49 -5.53
C LEU A 12 2.61 5.80 -5.94
N ASN A 13 3.72 5.77 -6.67
CA ASN A 13 4.39 6.97 -7.16
C ASN A 13 3.87 7.47 -8.50
N LYS A 14 2.91 6.80 -9.11
CA LYS A 14 2.33 7.27 -10.36
C LYS A 14 1.54 8.55 -10.13
N ASP A 15 1.70 9.49 -11.06
CA ASP A 15 0.95 10.74 -11.03
C ASP A 15 -0.54 10.49 -11.29
N ASN A 16 -1.37 11.29 -10.67
CA ASN A 16 -2.83 11.29 -10.87
C ASN A 16 -3.54 10.00 -10.43
N LEU A 17 -2.91 9.22 -9.55
CA LEU A 17 -3.55 8.06 -8.94
C LEU A 17 -4.66 8.53 -8.00
N ALA A 18 -5.86 8.01 -8.15
CA ALA A 18 -7.03 8.49 -7.43
C ALA A 18 -8.03 7.38 -7.10
N ILE A 19 -8.94 7.69 -6.19
CA ILE A 19 -10.10 6.84 -5.89
C ILE A 19 -11.34 7.57 -6.42
N PRO A 20 -12.22 6.88 -7.18
CA PRO A 20 -13.47 7.50 -7.64
C PRO A 20 -14.38 7.90 -6.47
N ASP A 21 -15.08 9.02 -6.61
CA ASP A 21 -15.96 9.54 -5.57
C ASP A 21 -17.09 8.59 -5.18
N TYR A 22 -17.54 7.76 -6.11
CA TYR A 22 -18.66 6.84 -5.87
C TYR A 22 -18.23 5.54 -5.18
N GLN A 23 -16.97 5.39 -4.82
CA GLN A 23 -16.46 4.16 -4.24
C GLN A 23 -16.75 4.06 -2.74
N ARG A 24 -16.60 2.83 -2.24
CA ARG A 24 -16.87 2.52 -0.84
C ARG A 24 -15.89 3.26 0.07
N PRO A 25 -16.34 3.66 1.27
CA PRO A 25 -15.42 4.23 2.25
C PRO A 25 -14.33 3.24 2.65
N TYR A 26 -13.22 3.76 3.15
CA TYR A 26 -12.13 2.94 3.66
C TYR A 26 -12.60 2.24 4.94
N LYS A 27 -12.66 0.92 4.91
CA LYS A 27 -13.22 0.10 6.01
C LYS A 27 -12.27 -0.92 6.60
N TRP A 28 -11.04 -0.99 6.13
CA TRP A 28 -10.09 -1.94 6.68
C TRP A 28 -9.89 -1.72 8.18
N THR A 29 -9.80 -2.83 8.92
CA THR A 29 -9.60 -2.85 10.35
C THR A 29 -8.16 -3.18 10.67
N LYS A 30 -7.80 -3.11 11.95
CA LYS A 30 -6.48 -3.50 12.46
C LYS A 30 -6.12 -4.92 12.05
N ARG A 31 -7.09 -5.84 12.04
CA ARG A 31 -6.84 -7.22 11.65
C ARG A 31 -6.42 -7.34 10.19
N ASN A 32 -7.06 -6.60 9.32
CA ASN A 32 -6.67 -6.57 7.89
C ASN A 32 -5.24 -6.05 7.75
N ILE A 33 -4.88 -5.00 8.49
CA ILE A 33 -3.53 -4.44 8.49
C ILE A 33 -2.53 -5.47 9.02
N GLU A 34 -2.85 -6.13 10.12
CA GLU A 34 -1.97 -7.14 10.69
C GLU A 34 -1.70 -8.28 9.71
N ASP A 35 -2.73 -8.77 9.04
CA ASP A 35 -2.59 -9.80 8.02
C ASP A 35 -1.68 -9.35 6.88
N LEU A 36 -1.87 -8.11 6.41
CA LEU A 36 -1.06 -7.54 5.34
C LEU A 36 0.42 -7.45 5.75
N LEU A 37 0.69 -6.91 6.93
CA LEU A 37 2.06 -6.75 7.42
C LEU A 37 2.73 -8.11 7.64
N THR A 38 1.98 -9.08 8.13
CA THR A 38 2.48 -10.45 8.32
C THR A 38 2.83 -11.10 6.99
N ASP A 39 1.97 -10.95 5.98
CA ASP A 39 2.21 -11.51 4.66
C ASP A 39 3.44 -10.90 4.00
N ILE A 40 3.63 -9.60 4.13
CA ILE A 40 4.82 -8.93 3.59
C ILE A 40 6.07 -9.37 4.33
N SER A 41 5.99 -9.53 5.66
CA SER A 41 7.12 -10.03 6.47
C SER A 41 7.54 -11.43 6.03
N LYS A 42 6.58 -12.31 5.76
CA LYS A 42 6.87 -13.65 5.23
C LYS A 42 7.53 -13.57 3.86
N ALA A 43 7.06 -12.68 3.00
CA ALA A 43 7.65 -12.49 1.68
C ALA A 43 9.11 -12.03 1.78
N ILE A 44 9.43 -11.18 2.75
CA ILE A 44 10.81 -10.75 3.00
C ILE A 44 11.68 -11.94 3.39
N GLU A 45 11.21 -12.80 4.30
CA GLU A 45 11.93 -14.00 4.71
C GLU A 45 12.16 -14.95 3.54
N GLU A 46 11.13 -15.17 2.73
CA GLU A 46 11.24 -16.01 1.55
C GLU A 46 12.23 -15.44 0.53
N GLY A 47 12.23 -14.12 0.36
CA GLY A 47 13.18 -13.44 -0.53
C GLY A 47 14.62 -13.62 -0.09
N GLN A 48 14.89 -13.66 1.21
CA GLN A 48 16.21 -13.93 1.75
C GLN A 48 16.69 -15.36 1.43
N LYS A 49 15.76 -16.32 1.37
CA LYS A 49 16.06 -17.70 1.02
C LYS A 49 16.27 -17.91 -0.48
N PHE A 50 15.44 -17.30 -1.31
CA PHE A 50 15.38 -17.60 -2.74
C PHE A 50 16.16 -16.60 -3.61
N GLY A 51 16.68 -15.52 -3.02
CA GLY A 51 17.57 -14.61 -3.70
C GLY A 51 16.87 -13.48 -4.46
N GLU A 52 17.67 -12.76 -5.27
CA GLU A 52 17.27 -11.49 -5.89
C GLU A 52 16.12 -11.59 -6.89
N SER A 53 15.89 -12.77 -7.47
CA SER A 53 14.82 -12.95 -8.44
C SER A 53 13.46 -13.18 -7.80
N TYR A 54 13.42 -13.32 -6.48
CA TYR A 54 12.15 -13.58 -5.78
C TYR A 54 11.22 -12.38 -5.84
N LYS A 55 9.98 -12.63 -6.22
CA LYS A 55 8.91 -11.63 -6.23
C LYS A 55 7.67 -12.20 -5.56
N TYR A 56 6.93 -11.37 -4.87
CA TYR A 56 5.68 -11.74 -4.22
C TYR A 56 4.56 -10.83 -4.70
N ARG A 57 3.52 -11.42 -5.28
CA ARG A 57 2.36 -10.66 -5.73
C ARG A 57 1.33 -10.62 -4.62
N ILE A 58 1.00 -9.43 -4.12
CA ILE A 58 0.01 -9.29 -3.05
C ILE A 58 -1.43 -9.21 -3.56
N GLY A 59 -1.63 -9.04 -4.84
CA GLY A 59 -2.95 -9.01 -5.44
C GLY A 59 -2.95 -8.31 -6.76
N THR A 60 -4.13 -8.22 -7.35
CA THR A 60 -4.34 -7.53 -8.61
C THR A 60 -5.10 -6.24 -8.36
N ILE A 61 -4.65 -5.17 -9.00
CA ILE A 61 -5.29 -3.86 -8.93
C ILE A 61 -5.89 -3.56 -10.29
N LEU A 62 -7.14 -3.14 -10.31
CA LEU A 62 -7.80 -2.72 -11.54
C LEU A 62 -7.83 -1.20 -11.58
N ILE A 63 -7.26 -0.65 -12.64
CA ILE A 63 -7.14 0.80 -12.83
C ILE A 63 -7.89 1.21 -14.08
N HIS A 64 -8.70 2.25 -13.98
CA HIS A 64 -9.35 2.89 -15.10
C HIS A 64 -8.62 4.17 -15.48
N ASN A 65 -8.11 4.23 -16.70
CA ASN A 65 -7.47 5.42 -17.22
C ASN A 65 -8.55 6.34 -17.78
N SER A 66 -8.90 7.36 -17.04
CA SER A 66 -10.00 8.25 -17.36
C SER A 66 -9.60 9.34 -18.34
N GLN A 67 -10.58 9.87 -19.05
CA GLN A 67 -10.40 10.99 -19.99
C GLN A 67 -9.97 12.28 -19.27
N ASP A 68 -10.25 12.41 -17.98
CA ASP A 68 -9.85 13.57 -17.18
C ASP A 68 -8.36 13.55 -16.78
N GLY A 69 -7.64 12.52 -17.18
CA GLY A 69 -6.21 12.36 -16.89
C GLY A 69 -5.91 11.61 -15.61
N ASN A 70 -6.93 11.27 -14.82
CA ASN A 70 -6.73 10.52 -13.58
C ASN A 70 -6.70 9.02 -13.81
N LEU A 71 -5.91 8.33 -12.98
CA LEU A 71 -5.84 6.88 -12.92
C LEU A 71 -6.67 6.42 -11.72
N TYR A 72 -7.90 6.00 -11.98
CA TYR A 72 -8.79 5.59 -10.89
C TYR A 72 -8.61 4.13 -10.53
N ILE A 73 -8.37 3.87 -9.24
CA ILE A 73 -8.34 2.51 -8.73
C ILE A 73 -9.80 2.07 -8.52
N VAL A 74 -10.25 1.11 -9.32
CA VAL A 74 -11.63 0.62 -9.24
C VAL A 74 -11.77 -0.69 -8.48
N ASP A 75 -10.65 -1.39 -8.28
CA ASP A 75 -10.61 -2.60 -7.43
C ASP A 75 -9.26 -2.66 -6.73
N GLY A 76 -9.26 -3.18 -5.49
CA GLY A 76 -8.06 -3.27 -4.67
C GLY A 76 -7.79 -2.03 -3.83
N GLN A 77 -8.75 -1.15 -3.71
CA GLN A 77 -8.59 0.16 -3.05
C GLN A 77 -8.15 0.06 -1.59
N GLN A 78 -8.78 -0.84 -0.81
CA GLN A 78 -8.50 -0.96 0.62
C GLN A 78 -7.03 -1.30 0.87
N ARG A 79 -6.53 -2.27 0.12
CA ARG A 79 -5.15 -2.72 0.23
C ARG A 79 -4.16 -1.62 -0.16
N ILE A 80 -4.42 -0.94 -1.26
CA ILE A 80 -3.52 0.11 -1.77
C ILE A 80 -3.46 1.28 -0.80
N ILE A 81 -4.58 1.71 -0.25
CA ILE A 81 -4.60 2.79 0.74
C ILE A 81 -3.80 2.38 1.97
N SER A 82 -3.98 1.14 2.43
CA SER A 82 -3.27 0.63 3.60
C SER A 82 -1.76 0.59 3.39
N ILE A 83 -1.31 0.16 2.21
CA ILE A 83 0.12 0.14 1.88
C ILE A 83 0.66 1.57 1.78
N ALA A 84 -0.12 2.50 1.25
CA ALA A 84 0.28 3.92 1.24
C ALA A 84 0.52 4.45 2.65
N LEU A 85 -0.29 4.05 3.62
CA LEU A 85 -0.09 4.42 5.03
C LEU A 85 1.22 3.83 5.58
N VAL A 86 1.54 2.60 5.21
CA VAL A 86 2.81 1.97 5.60
C VAL A 86 3.99 2.73 5.02
N CYS A 87 3.93 3.09 3.75
CA CYS A 87 4.98 3.88 3.09
C CYS A 87 5.15 5.23 3.75
N LEU A 88 4.06 5.88 4.10
CA LEU A 88 4.09 7.18 4.78
C LEU A 88 4.79 7.09 6.14
N TYR A 89 4.55 6.00 6.88
CA TYR A 89 5.24 5.79 8.15
C TYR A 89 6.73 5.52 7.97
N LEU A 90 7.08 4.62 7.02
CA LEU A 90 8.46 4.19 6.82
C LEU A 90 9.33 5.26 6.16
N LEU A 91 8.73 6.11 5.35
CA LEU A 91 9.43 7.17 4.62
C LEU A 91 8.66 8.48 4.80
N PRO A 92 9.02 9.30 5.81
CA PRO A 92 8.25 10.51 6.11
C PRO A 92 8.15 11.51 4.95
N SER A 93 9.11 11.49 4.02
CA SER A 93 9.07 12.31 2.81
C SER A 93 8.20 11.72 1.70
N PHE A 94 7.62 10.54 1.92
CA PHE A 94 6.78 9.87 0.94
C PHE A 94 5.58 10.73 0.58
N HIS A 95 5.33 10.84 -0.73
CA HIS A 95 4.18 11.55 -1.27
C HIS A 95 3.56 10.72 -2.37
N SER A 96 2.25 10.61 -2.36
CA SER A 96 1.49 9.99 -3.43
C SER A 96 0.24 10.83 -3.66
N ASP A 97 -0.15 10.98 -4.91
CA ASP A 97 -1.40 11.68 -5.22
C ASP A 97 -2.58 11.01 -4.52
N LEU A 98 -2.49 9.71 -4.28
CA LEU A 98 -3.51 8.97 -3.55
C LEU A 98 -3.64 9.43 -2.09
N THR A 99 -2.54 9.74 -1.42
CA THR A 99 -2.56 10.19 -0.03
C THR A 99 -3.04 11.63 0.13
N ASP A 100 -3.05 12.39 -0.95
CA ASP A 100 -3.60 13.76 -0.94
C ASP A 100 -5.10 13.76 -1.10
N HIS A 101 -5.69 12.66 -1.52
CA HIS A 101 -7.13 12.49 -1.63
C HIS A 101 -7.68 12.03 -0.30
N TYR A 102 -8.42 12.93 0.34
CA TYR A 102 -9.08 12.59 1.60
C TYR A 102 -10.47 12.08 1.34
N PHE A 103 -10.81 11.00 2.03
CA PHE A 103 -12.19 10.59 2.13
C PHE A 103 -12.94 11.65 2.93
N SER A 104 -14.07 12.12 2.42
CA SER A 104 -14.85 13.15 3.09
C SER A 104 -15.69 12.59 4.23
N ASP A 105 -15.91 11.28 4.27
CA ASP A 105 -16.76 10.68 5.29
C ASP A 105 -15.99 10.39 6.58
N ASP A 106 -16.68 10.43 7.70
CA ASP A 106 -16.08 10.27 9.02
C ASP A 106 -15.58 8.85 9.28
N VAL A 107 -16.23 7.84 8.69
CA VAL A 107 -15.84 6.44 8.86
C VAL A 107 -14.46 6.21 8.27
N SER A 108 -14.22 6.67 7.05
CA SER A 108 -12.93 6.53 6.39
C SER A 108 -11.84 7.27 7.14
N LYS A 109 -12.09 8.50 7.57
CA LYS A 109 -11.12 9.29 8.33
C LYS A 109 -10.71 8.59 9.62
N GLN A 110 -11.69 8.04 10.34
CA GLN A 110 -11.41 7.35 11.59
C GLN A 110 -10.61 6.07 11.36
N ASN A 111 -11.00 5.29 10.35
CA ASN A 111 -10.31 4.04 10.03
C ASN A 111 -8.88 4.28 9.56
N ILE A 112 -8.64 5.32 8.77
CA ILE A 112 -7.30 5.69 8.33
C ILE A 112 -6.44 6.04 9.55
N ARG A 113 -6.97 6.83 10.46
CA ARG A 113 -6.25 7.24 11.68
C ARG A 113 -5.91 6.04 12.55
N ASP A 114 -6.91 5.18 12.81
CA ASP A 114 -6.73 4.00 13.66
C ASP A 114 -5.71 3.04 13.06
N ASN A 115 -5.78 2.81 11.77
CA ASN A 115 -4.87 1.90 11.10
C ASN A 115 -3.46 2.46 11.03
N TYR A 116 -3.30 3.77 10.82
CA TYR A 116 -1.99 4.40 10.87
C TYR A 116 -1.36 4.27 12.25
N MET A 117 -2.14 4.47 13.31
CA MET A 117 -1.65 4.29 14.68
C MET A 117 -1.24 2.84 14.95
N PHE A 118 -2.01 1.88 14.43
CA PHE A 118 -1.66 0.46 14.55
C PHE A 118 -0.35 0.14 13.82
N ILE A 119 -0.15 0.69 12.62
CA ILE A 119 1.08 0.53 11.86
C ILE A 119 2.27 1.03 12.67
N ARG A 120 2.16 2.20 13.28
CA ARG A 120 3.22 2.75 14.14
C ARG A 120 3.54 1.79 15.28
N GLN A 121 2.54 1.28 15.97
CA GLN A 121 2.72 0.35 17.08
C GLN A 121 3.40 -0.94 16.62
N TRP A 122 2.98 -1.47 15.48
CA TRP A 122 3.54 -2.70 14.93
C TRP A 122 5.04 -2.56 14.65
N PHE A 123 5.44 -1.43 14.05
CA PHE A 123 6.84 -1.18 13.74
C PHE A 123 7.67 -0.74 14.95
N THR A 124 7.05 -0.40 16.07
CA THR A 124 7.76 -0.05 17.30
C THR A 124 8.67 -1.19 17.76
N LEU A 125 8.28 -2.44 17.52
CA LEU A 125 9.04 -3.62 17.88
C LEU A 125 10.10 -4.02 16.85
N GLN A 126 10.20 -3.26 15.76
CA GLN A 126 11.13 -3.54 14.67
C GLN A 126 12.37 -2.66 14.81
N SER A 127 13.54 -3.21 14.46
CA SER A 127 14.77 -2.43 14.39
C SER A 127 14.76 -1.51 13.16
N ASP A 128 15.67 -0.53 13.13
CA ASP A 128 15.82 0.33 11.95
C ASP A 128 16.19 -0.47 10.71
N ASP A 129 17.01 -1.51 10.86
CA ASP A 129 17.38 -2.39 9.76
C ASP A 129 16.18 -3.17 9.23
N GLU A 130 15.31 -3.64 10.11
CA GLU A 130 14.10 -4.34 9.73
C GLU A 130 13.14 -3.42 8.98
N LYS A 131 12.98 -2.18 9.47
CA LYS A 131 12.15 -1.17 8.80
C LYS A 131 12.69 -0.87 7.40
N LYS A 132 14.01 -0.74 7.27
CA LYS A 132 14.64 -0.50 5.97
C LYS A 132 14.40 -1.66 5.01
N ARG A 133 14.55 -2.90 5.49
CA ARG A 133 14.27 -4.08 4.67
C ARG A 133 12.82 -4.13 4.21
N PHE A 134 11.90 -3.73 5.09
CA PHE A 134 10.49 -3.68 4.74
C PHE A 134 10.23 -2.67 3.62
N LEU A 135 10.79 -1.48 3.73
CA LEU A 135 10.65 -0.45 2.70
C LEU A 135 11.29 -0.90 1.38
N ASP A 136 12.48 -1.49 1.45
CA ASP A 136 13.17 -2.00 0.25
C ASP A 136 12.35 -3.10 -0.42
N ALA A 137 11.68 -3.94 0.37
CA ALA A 137 10.81 -4.99 -0.17
C ALA A 137 9.63 -4.39 -0.93
N LEU A 138 9.02 -3.33 -0.41
CA LEU A 138 7.92 -2.64 -1.10
C LEU A 138 8.38 -2.07 -2.45
N LYS A 139 9.63 -1.65 -2.54
CA LYS A 139 10.21 -1.13 -3.78
C LYS A 139 10.56 -2.21 -4.79
N ASP A 140 11.05 -3.37 -4.32
CA ASP A 140 11.71 -4.34 -5.19
C ASP A 140 11.03 -5.72 -5.25
N ILE A 141 10.40 -6.17 -4.19
CA ILE A 141 9.90 -7.54 -4.07
C ILE A 141 8.38 -7.63 -4.22
N ILE A 142 7.66 -6.71 -3.61
CA ILE A 142 6.20 -6.79 -3.56
C ILE A 142 5.59 -6.22 -4.83
N GLU A 143 4.86 -7.07 -5.56
CA GLU A 143 4.26 -6.72 -6.85
C GLU A 143 2.74 -6.72 -6.80
N VAL A 144 2.15 -5.96 -7.67
CA VAL A 144 0.70 -5.92 -7.93
C VAL A 144 0.38 -6.24 -9.38
#